data_84ded4b8d4095ac033b77cebf152b694
#
_entry.id   84ded4b8d4095ac033b77cebf152b694
#
_cell.length_a   1.000
_cell.length_b   1.000
_cell.length_c   1.000
_cell.angle_alpha   90.00
_cell.angle_beta   90.00
_cell.angle_gamma   90.00
#
_symmetry.space_group_name_H-M   'P 1'
#
loop_
_entity.id
_entity.type
_entity.pdbx_description
1 polymer ?
#
loop_
_entity_poly.entity_id
_entity_poly.type
_entity_poly.pdbx_seq_one_letter_code
_entity_poly.pdbx_strand_id
1 'polypeptide(L)'
;MSYVKIIIIFFFFILSSCSKNKEVSENIIQTDNLQDEMVKSYNDGVEALKKGDVVFATKKFNEAEMLFPQSEWAPRAALMSAYAYWTSQYYSSASDELKRFIKIYPNNENLDYAYYLLAMCYYDSIEDEKKDLKPLLESKKNFQILIKKFPSTDYSLDAEYKLLLIEDFLAAKELYIARHYMKKQKWIAAINRLKNVVNNYETTIFVEEALHRLVEVHYIIGLEGEAKKYAKTLGYNYKSSKWYKESYRVFNQNYETINFTKRKNKRKNLTEKIKSLF
;
A
#
# COMPACT_ATOMS: atom_id res chain seq x y z
N MET A 1 87.60 -0.45 13.92
CA MET A 1 86.71 -0.96 15.00
C MET A 1 85.80 0.10 15.64
N SER A 2 86.00 1.36 15.37
CA SER A 2 85.19 2.44 16.01
C SER A 2 83.80 2.61 15.40
N TYR A 3 83.64 2.53 14.07
CA TYR A 3 82.39 2.74 13.38
C TYR A 3 81.30 1.66 13.59
N VAL A 4 81.70 0.45 13.79
CA VAL A 4 80.80 -0.68 14.06
C VAL A 4 80.12 -0.54 15.44
N LYS A 5 80.79 0.02 16.41
CA LYS A 5 80.21 0.30 17.72
C LYS A 5 79.21 1.44 17.70
N ILE A 6 79.41 2.45 16.84
CA ILE A 6 78.48 3.58 16.68
C ILE A 6 77.25 3.09 15.98
N ILE A 7 77.34 2.23 14.99
CA ILE A 7 76.16 1.67 14.24
C ILE A 7 75.36 0.76 15.19
N ILE A 8 75.96 -0.02 16.06
CA ILE A 8 75.24 -0.88 17.04
C ILE A 8 74.49 -0.02 18.09
N ILE A 9 75.06 1.11 18.52
CA ILE A 9 74.44 2.00 19.50
C ILE A 9 73.23 2.74 18.81
N PHE A 10 73.35 3.07 17.54
CA PHE A 10 72.22 3.73 16.78
C PHE A 10 71.09 2.74 16.50
N PHE A 11 71.37 1.46 16.31
CA PHE A 11 70.36 0.41 16.11
C PHE A 11 69.58 0.08 17.39
N PHE A 12 70.16 0.29 18.55
CA PHE A 12 69.48 0.06 19.83
C PHE A 12 68.49 1.18 20.23
N PHE A 13 68.67 2.39 19.64
CA PHE A 13 67.77 3.52 19.88
C PHE A 13 66.48 3.45 19.05
N ILE A 14 66.42 2.63 18.00
CA ILE A 14 65.24 2.47 17.16
C ILE A 14 64.19 1.51 17.76
N LEU A 15 64.59 0.67 18.76
CA LEU A 15 63.71 -0.33 19.36
C LEU A 15 62.89 0.16 20.60
N SER A 16 63.02 1.41 21.00
CA SER A 16 62.32 1.95 22.16
C SER A 16 61.09 2.79 21.82
N SER A 17 60.53 2.66 20.59
CA SER A 17 59.22 3.23 20.27
C SER A 17 58.11 2.23 20.61
N CYS A 18 57.99 1.89 21.89
CA CYS A 18 56.72 1.34 22.41
C CYS A 18 55.71 2.47 22.49
N SER A 19 54.93 2.63 21.45
CA SER A 19 53.72 3.43 21.48
C SER A 19 52.75 2.89 22.51
N LYS A 20 52.50 3.67 23.55
CA LYS A 20 51.51 3.36 24.59
C LYS A 20 50.16 3.20 23.91
N ASN A 21 49.56 2.02 24.07
CA ASN A 21 48.15 1.75 23.78
C ASN A 21 47.21 2.60 24.66
N LYS A 22 47.14 3.90 24.42
CA LYS A 22 46.15 4.80 25.05
C LYS A 22 44.90 4.95 24.23
N GLU A 23 44.97 4.65 22.91
CA GLU A 23 43.83 4.82 22.01
C GLU A 23 42.74 3.75 22.19
N VAL A 24 43.07 2.52 22.59
CA VAL A 24 42.10 1.43 22.70
C VAL A 24 41.13 1.64 23.87
N SER A 25 41.61 2.21 25.00
CA SER A 25 40.77 2.44 26.18
C SER A 25 39.82 3.65 26.00
N GLU A 26 40.27 4.72 25.31
CA GLU A 26 39.42 5.87 25.02
C GLU A 26 38.35 5.55 23.99
N ASN A 27 38.67 4.73 22.99
CA ASN A 27 37.66 4.31 21.98
C ASN A 27 36.60 3.37 22.60
N ILE A 28 36.98 2.46 23.51
CA ILE A 28 36.03 1.57 24.20
C ILE A 28 35.09 2.39 25.10
N ILE A 29 35.66 3.33 25.89
CA ILE A 29 34.86 4.18 26.77
C ILE A 29 33.90 5.11 25.97
N GLN A 30 34.33 5.63 24.82
CA GLN A 30 33.47 6.46 23.94
C GLN A 30 32.37 5.62 23.28
N THR A 31 32.67 4.38 22.86
CA THR A 31 31.67 3.50 22.27
C THR A 31 30.60 3.09 23.28
N ASP A 32 30.97 2.76 24.50
CA ASP A 32 30.04 2.40 25.59
C ASP A 32 29.09 3.58 25.91
N ASN A 33 29.66 4.78 26.00
CA ASN A 33 28.87 6.00 26.28
C ASN A 33 27.89 6.32 25.14
N LEU A 34 28.31 6.17 23.88
CA LEU A 34 27.43 6.36 22.70
C LEU A 34 26.33 5.31 22.62
N GLN A 35 26.61 4.08 23.03
CA GLN A 35 25.63 3.02 23.08
C GLN A 35 24.56 3.29 24.13
N ASP A 36 24.95 3.76 25.32
CA ASP A 36 24.02 4.15 26.38
C ASP A 36 23.15 5.34 25.97
N GLU A 37 23.73 6.34 25.31
CA GLU A 37 22.98 7.49 24.78
C GLU A 37 22.00 7.06 23.69
N MET A 38 22.37 6.15 22.80
CA MET A 38 21.49 5.61 21.77
C MET A 38 20.30 4.86 22.40
N VAL A 39 20.54 3.96 23.36
CA VAL A 39 19.47 3.24 24.05
C VAL A 39 18.54 4.21 24.80
N LYS A 40 19.11 5.23 25.44
CA LYS A 40 18.33 6.28 26.11
C LYS A 40 17.45 7.03 25.09
N SER A 41 18.02 7.49 23.98
CA SER A 41 17.26 8.18 22.93
C SER A 41 16.14 7.31 22.35
N TYR A 42 16.42 6.02 22.11
CA TYR A 42 15.40 5.08 21.68
C TYR A 42 14.24 4.96 22.70
N ASN A 43 14.57 4.80 23.99
CA ASN A 43 13.56 4.71 25.05
C ASN A 43 12.75 6.00 25.21
N ASP A 44 13.40 7.16 25.15
CA ASP A 44 12.73 8.46 25.14
C ASP A 44 11.74 8.57 23.97
N GLY A 45 12.12 8.06 22.79
CA GLY A 45 11.26 7.98 21.62
C GLY A 45 10.02 7.10 21.86
N VAL A 46 10.21 5.92 22.47
CA VAL A 46 9.10 5.01 22.81
C VAL A 46 8.14 5.65 23.81
N GLU A 47 8.66 6.33 24.84
CA GLU A 47 7.80 7.03 25.80
C GLU A 47 7.03 8.19 25.16
N ALA A 48 7.67 8.96 24.30
CA ALA A 48 7.04 10.05 23.58
C ALA A 48 5.90 9.53 22.68
N LEU A 49 6.15 8.42 21.98
CA LEU A 49 5.14 7.79 21.15
C LEU A 49 3.92 7.32 21.96
N LYS A 50 4.15 6.71 23.12
CA LYS A 50 3.06 6.35 24.06
C LYS A 50 2.23 7.54 24.53
N LYS A 51 2.86 8.72 24.64
CA LYS A 51 2.19 9.97 25.00
C LYS A 51 1.53 10.67 23.81
N GLY A 52 1.71 10.16 22.58
CA GLY A 52 1.19 10.76 21.36
C GLY A 52 2.03 11.92 20.81
N ASP A 53 3.21 12.19 21.38
CA ASP A 53 4.12 13.21 20.86
C ASP A 53 4.99 12.63 19.73
N VAL A 54 4.40 12.59 18.54
CA VAL A 54 5.02 12.00 17.35
C VAL A 54 6.27 12.74 16.93
N VAL A 55 6.26 14.07 17.00
CA VAL A 55 7.40 14.91 16.57
C VAL A 55 8.62 14.64 17.43
N PHE A 56 8.43 14.61 18.75
CA PHE A 56 9.51 14.30 19.68
C PHE A 56 9.94 12.83 19.55
N ALA A 57 8.98 11.88 19.38
CA ALA A 57 9.28 10.47 19.20
C ALA A 57 10.17 10.22 17.98
N THR A 58 9.79 10.74 16.81
CA THR A 58 10.55 10.56 15.57
C THR A 58 11.91 11.24 15.62
N LYS A 59 12.01 12.42 16.26
CA LYS A 59 13.30 13.07 16.52
C LYS A 59 14.22 12.16 17.33
N LYS A 60 13.71 11.55 18.40
CA LYS A 60 14.48 10.68 19.29
C LYS A 60 14.86 9.35 18.65
N PHE A 61 14.00 8.76 17.83
CA PHE A 61 14.36 7.59 17.03
C PHE A 61 15.45 7.90 16.00
N ASN A 62 15.36 9.03 15.30
CA ASN A 62 16.38 9.45 14.36
C ASN A 62 17.70 9.77 15.05
N GLU A 63 17.68 10.37 16.24
CA GLU A 63 18.86 10.58 17.08
C GLU A 63 19.53 9.24 17.45
N ALA A 64 18.74 8.25 17.87
CA ALA A 64 19.24 6.92 18.20
C ALA A 64 19.88 6.23 16.98
N GLU A 65 19.29 6.33 15.78
CA GLU A 65 19.86 5.81 14.54
C GLU A 65 21.20 6.48 14.20
N MET A 66 21.30 7.80 14.40
CA MET A 66 22.49 8.59 14.05
C MET A 66 23.65 8.40 15.04
N LEU A 67 23.37 8.17 16.32
CA LEU A 67 24.38 8.02 17.35
C LEU A 67 25.24 6.76 17.14
N PHE A 68 24.64 5.65 16.69
CA PHE A 68 25.37 4.42 16.45
C PHE A 68 24.86 3.67 15.21
N PRO A 69 25.15 4.17 13.99
CA PRO A 69 24.58 3.65 12.73
C PRO A 69 24.95 2.20 12.42
N GLN A 70 26.06 1.68 13.00
CA GLN A 70 26.53 0.31 12.79
C GLN A 70 25.88 -0.70 13.75
N SER A 71 25.05 -0.24 14.68
CA SER A 71 24.43 -1.10 15.68
C SER A 71 23.18 -1.81 15.12
N GLU A 72 22.80 -2.90 15.77
CA GLU A 72 21.52 -3.58 15.52
C GLU A 72 20.29 -2.69 15.86
N TRP A 73 20.51 -1.63 16.64
CA TRP A 73 19.48 -0.68 17.06
C TRP A 73 19.14 0.35 15.97
N ALA A 74 20.13 0.70 15.12
CA ALA A 74 19.90 1.70 14.10
C ALA A 74 18.72 1.36 13.16
N PRO A 75 18.64 0.16 12.56
CA PRO A 75 17.47 -0.19 11.76
C PRO A 75 16.18 -0.27 12.59
N ARG A 76 16.25 -0.68 13.86
CA ARG A 76 15.06 -0.69 14.73
C ARG A 76 14.55 0.72 14.98
N ALA A 77 15.44 1.67 15.26
CA ALA A 77 15.09 3.07 15.47
C ALA A 77 14.50 3.71 14.20
N ALA A 78 15.11 3.48 13.05
CA ALA A 78 14.58 3.95 11.76
C ALA A 78 13.17 3.42 11.49
N LEU A 79 12.93 2.14 11.74
CA LEU A 79 11.62 1.52 11.54
C LEU A 79 10.58 2.05 12.55
N MET A 80 10.99 2.29 13.80
CA MET A 80 10.13 2.90 14.82
C MET A 80 9.76 4.36 14.51
N SER A 81 10.67 5.12 13.87
CA SER A 81 10.36 6.47 13.37
C SER A 81 9.25 6.41 12.31
N ALA A 82 9.38 5.50 11.34
CA ALA A 82 8.36 5.30 10.31
C ALA A 82 7.01 4.84 10.91
N TYR A 83 7.05 3.92 11.86
CA TYR A 83 5.86 3.43 12.57
C TYR A 83 5.17 4.56 13.35
N ALA A 84 5.92 5.45 14.02
CA ALA A 84 5.38 6.58 14.74
C ALA A 84 4.63 7.55 13.81
N TYR A 85 5.18 7.83 12.62
CA TYR A 85 4.46 8.61 11.61
C TYR A 85 3.19 7.92 11.14
N TRP A 86 3.24 6.61 10.84
CA TRP A 86 2.08 5.88 10.34
C TRP A 86 0.93 5.84 11.34
N THR A 87 1.20 5.51 12.62
CA THR A 87 0.17 5.44 13.67
C THR A 87 -0.52 6.77 13.91
N SER A 88 0.14 7.86 13.56
CA SER A 88 -0.39 9.22 13.68
C SER A 88 -0.93 9.78 12.37
N GLN A 89 -1.13 8.92 11.36
CA GLN A 89 -1.70 9.26 10.06
C GLN A 89 -0.86 10.22 9.20
N TYR A 90 0.43 10.39 9.53
CA TYR A 90 1.38 11.13 8.67
C TYR A 90 1.93 10.21 7.58
N TYR A 91 1.03 9.67 6.74
CA TYR A 91 1.34 8.62 5.76
C TYR A 91 2.44 8.99 4.76
N SER A 92 2.52 10.25 4.35
CA SER A 92 3.58 10.72 3.46
C SER A 92 4.96 10.59 4.11
N SER A 93 5.11 11.12 5.34
CA SER A 93 6.36 11.04 6.09
C SER A 93 6.75 9.60 6.40
N ALA A 94 5.77 8.78 6.82
CA ALA A 94 5.98 7.35 7.05
C ALA A 94 6.49 6.64 5.78
N SER A 95 5.86 6.91 4.62
CA SER A 95 6.26 6.29 3.36
C SER A 95 7.69 6.68 2.93
N ASP A 96 8.10 7.92 3.19
CA ASP A 96 9.44 8.39 2.83
C ASP A 96 10.51 7.77 3.75
N GLU A 97 10.24 7.66 5.05
CA GLU A 97 11.10 6.95 6.00
C GLU A 97 11.22 5.45 5.66
N LEU A 98 10.12 4.80 5.29
CA LEU A 98 10.14 3.39 4.91
C LEU A 98 10.92 3.14 3.61
N LYS A 99 10.81 4.01 2.62
CA LYS A 99 11.63 3.93 1.40
C LYS A 99 13.11 4.12 1.73
N ARG A 100 13.43 5.06 2.62
CA ARG A 100 14.78 5.26 3.12
C ARG A 100 15.28 4.00 3.83
N PHE A 101 14.50 3.42 4.75
CA PHE A 101 14.81 2.19 5.45
C PHE A 101 15.11 1.03 4.51
N ILE A 102 14.23 0.76 3.55
CA ILE A 102 14.40 -0.32 2.56
C ILE A 102 15.68 -0.15 1.74
N LYS A 103 16.07 1.11 1.47
CA LYS A 103 17.29 1.42 0.71
C LYS A 103 18.55 1.27 1.54
N ILE A 104 18.54 1.69 2.81
CA ILE A 104 19.72 1.69 3.69
C ILE A 104 19.95 0.33 4.31
N TYR A 105 18.89 -0.40 4.67
CA TYR A 105 18.93 -1.68 5.37
C TYR A 105 18.37 -2.86 4.53
N PRO A 106 18.91 -3.13 3.32
CA PRO A 106 18.30 -4.10 2.38
C PRO A 106 18.34 -5.56 2.84
N ASN A 107 19.10 -5.88 3.88
CA ASN A 107 19.25 -7.23 4.44
C ASN A 107 18.70 -7.32 5.88
N ASN A 108 17.94 -6.34 6.34
CA ASN A 108 17.39 -6.38 7.69
C ASN A 108 16.29 -7.45 7.82
N GLU A 109 16.20 -8.08 8.97
CA GLU A 109 15.20 -9.13 9.28
C GLU A 109 13.75 -8.63 9.19
N ASN A 110 13.49 -7.34 9.47
CA ASN A 110 12.18 -6.73 9.45
C ASN A 110 11.84 -6.05 8.09
N LEU A 111 12.51 -6.48 7.02
CA LEU A 111 12.29 -5.88 5.69
C LEU A 111 10.90 -6.21 5.14
N ASP A 112 10.35 -7.36 5.47
CA ASP A 112 8.98 -7.75 5.16
C ASP A 112 7.96 -6.82 5.82
N TYR A 113 8.13 -6.53 7.10
CA TYR A 113 7.31 -5.55 7.81
C TYR A 113 7.44 -4.15 7.22
N ALA A 114 8.64 -3.72 6.83
CA ALA A 114 8.84 -2.42 6.20
C ALA A 114 8.09 -2.29 4.85
N TYR A 115 8.11 -3.33 4.01
CA TYR A 115 7.32 -3.36 2.77
C TYR A 115 5.81 -3.38 3.05
N TYR A 116 5.38 -4.14 4.05
CA TYR A 116 3.99 -4.18 4.47
C TYR A 116 3.52 -2.79 4.93
N LEU A 117 4.25 -2.16 5.83
CA LEU A 117 3.89 -0.85 6.37
C LEU A 117 3.91 0.24 5.28
N LEU A 118 4.84 0.15 4.32
CA LEU A 118 4.86 1.04 3.15
C LEU A 118 3.60 0.88 2.29
N ALA A 119 3.15 -0.35 2.06
CA ALA A 119 1.91 -0.60 1.35
C ALA A 119 0.69 -0.09 2.13
N MET A 120 0.69 -0.25 3.46
CA MET A 120 -0.35 0.27 4.36
C MET A 120 -0.41 1.79 4.38
N CYS A 121 0.72 2.50 4.33
CA CYS A 121 0.71 3.97 4.22
C CYS A 121 -0.12 4.44 3.02
N TYR A 122 0.03 3.79 1.89
CA TYR A 122 -0.77 4.10 0.70
C TYR A 122 -2.21 3.61 0.82
N TYR A 123 -2.44 2.45 1.42
CA TYR A 123 -3.77 1.88 1.62
C TYR A 123 -4.61 2.77 2.52
N ASP A 124 -4.08 3.16 3.67
CA ASP A 124 -4.80 3.97 4.66
C ASP A 124 -4.97 5.44 4.23
N SER A 125 -4.19 5.90 3.25
CA SER A 125 -4.37 7.24 2.65
C SER A 125 -5.56 7.35 1.69
N ILE A 126 -6.27 6.24 1.42
CA ILE A 126 -7.43 6.21 0.53
C ILE A 126 -8.66 6.75 1.28
N GLU A 127 -9.20 7.86 0.80
CA GLU A 127 -10.38 8.49 1.43
C GLU A 127 -11.71 8.14 0.74
N ASP A 128 -11.72 8.02 -0.59
CA ASP A 128 -12.94 7.78 -1.37
C ASP A 128 -12.60 7.16 -2.75
N GLU A 129 -13.42 6.20 -3.20
CA GLU A 129 -13.34 5.58 -4.53
C GLU A 129 -13.43 6.57 -5.71
N LYS A 130 -13.92 7.80 -5.47
CA LYS A 130 -14.07 8.84 -6.49
C LYS A 130 -12.84 9.71 -6.68
N LYS A 131 -11.89 9.66 -5.74
CA LYS A 131 -10.66 10.45 -5.76
C LYS A 131 -9.55 9.80 -6.60
N ASP A 132 -8.33 10.25 -6.43
CA ASP A 132 -7.15 9.78 -7.15
C ASP A 132 -6.88 8.30 -6.84
N LEU A 133 -6.65 7.52 -7.89
CA LEU A 133 -6.29 6.09 -7.78
C LEU A 133 -4.81 5.85 -7.53
N LYS A 134 -3.98 6.90 -7.57
CA LYS A 134 -2.52 6.74 -7.45
C LYS A 134 -2.11 6.06 -6.14
N PRO A 135 -2.63 6.45 -4.95
CA PRO A 135 -2.33 5.74 -3.71
C PRO A 135 -2.71 4.25 -3.77
N LEU A 136 -3.90 3.95 -4.32
CA LEU A 136 -4.38 2.57 -4.45
C LEU A 136 -3.47 1.70 -5.33
N LEU A 137 -2.99 2.26 -6.44
CA LEU A 137 -2.07 1.56 -7.33
C LEU A 137 -0.67 1.38 -6.71
N GLU A 138 -0.18 2.37 -5.96
CA GLU A 138 1.07 2.24 -5.21
C GLU A 138 0.94 1.22 -4.08
N SER A 139 -0.18 1.18 -3.37
CA SER A 139 -0.47 0.15 -2.37
C SER A 139 -0.44 -1.25 -3.01
N LYS A 140 -1.21 -1.45 -4.10
CA LYS A 140 -1.23 -2.71 -4.85
C LYS A 140 0.18 -3.17 -5.23
N LYS A 141 0.98 -2.28 -5.80
CA LYS A 141 2.35 -2.56 -6.22
C LYS A 141 3.23 -3.00 -5.04
N ASN A 142 3.17 -2.31 -3.90
CA ASN A 142 4.00 -2.63 -2.74
C ASN A 142 3.58 -3.95 -2.08
N PHE A 143 2.27 -4.26 -1.98
CA PHE A 143 1.81 -5.57 -1.54
C PHE A 143 2.26 -6.69 -2.48
N GLN A 144 2.21 -6.50 -3.79
CA GLN A 144 2.72 -7.49 -4.76
C GLN A 144 4.23 -7.72 -4.61
N ILE A 145 5.01 -6.66 -4.34
CA ILE A 145 6.45 -6.79 -4.06
C ILE A 145 6.69 -7.59 -2.78
N LEU A 146 5.93 -7.31 -1.72
CA LEU A 146 6.01 -8.02 -0.45
C LEU A 146 5.76 -9.52 -0.64
N ILE A 147 4.63 -9.90 -1.23
CA ILE A 147 4.27 -11.31 -1.46
C ILE A 147 5.32 -12.03 -2.30
N LYS A 148 5.85 -11.36 -3.33
CA LYS A 148 6.88 -11.94 -4.20
C LYS A 148 8.21 -12.17 -3.47
N LYS A 149 8.61 -11.25 -2.58
CA LYS A 149 9.89 -11.32 -1.87
C LYS A 149 9.84 -12.18 -0.60
N PHE A 150 8.71 -12.18 0.08
CA PHE A 150 8.53 -12.80 1.40
C PHE A 150 7.24 -13.64 1.47
N PRO A 151 7.06 -14.67 0.61
CA PRO A 151 5.77 -15.34 0.39
C PRO A 151 5.22 -16.09 1.61
N SER A 152 6.04 -16.36 2.63
CA SER A 152 5.68 -17.21 3.77
C SER A 152 5.51 -16.43 5.07
N THR A 153 5.38 -15.11 5.03
CA THR A 153 5.21 -14.27 6.22
C THR A 153 3.73 -13.97 6.48
N ASP A 154 3.38 -13.73 7.74
CA ASP A 154 2.02 -13.32 8.13
C ASP A 154 1.62 -12.01 7.43
N TYR A 155 2.58 -11.12 7.20
CA TYR A 155 2.37 -9.90 6.44
C TYR A 155 1.98 -10.15 4.99
N SER A 156 2.52 -11.18 4.35
CA SER A 156 2.15 -11.56 2.98
C SER A 156 0.77 -12.17 2.92
N LEU A 157 0.35 -12.95 3.91
CA LEU A 157 -1.01 -13.47 3.99
C LEU A 157 -2.05 -12.35 4.14
N ASP A 158 -1.79 -11.35 5.00
CA ASP A 158 -2.67 -10.19 5.09
C ASP A 158 -2.64 -9.34 3.81
N ALA A 159 -1.47 -9.21 3.18
CA ALA A 159 -1.32 -8.49 1.92
C ALA A 159 -2.15 -9.12 0.78
N GLU A 160 -2.25 -10.45 0.70
CA GLU A 160 -3.13 -11.12 -0.27
C GLU A 160 -4.59 -10.72 -0.05
N TYR A 161 -5.02 -10.66 1.20
CA TYR A 161 -6.37 -10.22 1.54
C TYR A 161 -6.62 -8.76 1.17
N LYS A 162 -5.65 -7.88 1.44
CA LYS A 162 -5.70 -6.47 1.06
C LYS A 162 -5.74 -6.29 -0.46
N LEU A 163 -5.04 -7.14 -1.22
CA LEU A 163 -5.09 -7.11 -2.68
C LEU A 163 -6.48 -7.40 -3.23
N LEU A 164 -7.21 -8.36 -2.65
CA LEU A 164 -8.60 -8.63 -3.07
C LEU A 164 -9.50 -7.40 -2.83
N LEU A 165 -9.36 -6.73 -1.68
CA LEU A 165 -10.11 -5.50 -1.39
C LEU A 165 -9.74 -4.37 -2.36
N ILE A 166 -8.46 -4.23 -2.71
CA ILE A 166 -8.00 -3.24 -3.69
C ILE A 166 -8.59 -3.54 -5.08
N GLU A 167 -8.67 -4.79 -5.48
CA GLU A 167 -9.28 -5.20 -6.75
C GLU A 167 -10.78 -4.88 -6.79
N ASP A 168 -11.49 -5.11 -5.70
CA ASP A 168 -12.88 -4.69 -5.56
C ASP A 168 -13.04 -3.16 -5.72
N PHE A 169 -12.17 -2.37 -5.10
CA PHE A 169 -12.18 -0.91 -5.27
C PHE A 169 -11.94 -0.48 -6.71
N LEU A 170 -10.97 -1.09 -7.39
CA LEU A 170 -10.65 -0.80 -8.79
C LEU A 170 -11.80 -1.18 -9.71
N ALA A 171 -12.39 -2.36 -9.51
CA ALA A 171 -13.56 -2.81 -10.25
C ALA A 171 -14.78 -1.90 -10.03
N ALA A 172 -15.05 -1.51 -8.79
CA ALA A 172 -16.12 -0.57 -8.42
C ALA A 172 -15.94 0.77 -9.14
N LYS A 173 -14.72 1.29 -9.22
CA LYS A 173 -14.39 2.54 -9.93
C LYS A 173 -14.67 2.42 -11.42
N GLU A 174 -14.19 1.35 -12.07
CA GLU A 174 -14.44 1.11 -13.49
C GLU A 174 -15.95 1.02 -13.77
N LEU A 175 -16.70 0.31 -12.93
CA LEU A 175 -18.14 0.17 -13.05
C LEU A 175 -18.86 1.51 -12.81
N TYR A 176 -18.41 2.34 -11.87
CA TYR A 176 -18.92 3.69 -11.66
C TYR A 176 -18.76 4.56 -12.92
N ILE A 177 -17.56 4.54 -13.52
CA ILE A 177 -17.27 5.28 -14.76
C ILE A 177 -18.12 4.74 -15.93
N ALA A 178 -18.24 3.41 -16.05
CA ALA A 178 -19.08 2.79 -17.07
C ALA A 178 -20.54 3.25 -16.98
N ARG A 179 -21.12 3.23 -15.76
CA ARG A 179 -22.48 3.71 -15.51
C ARG A 179 -22.65 5.20 -15.86
N HIS A 180 -21.61 6.01 -15.63
CA HIS A 180 -21.62 7.41 -16.05
C HIS A 180 -21.67 7.55 -17.58
N TYR A 181 -20.83 6.78 -18.31
CA TYR A 181 -20.84 6.78 -19.77
C TYR A 181 -22.16 6.26 -20.35
N MET A 182 -22.77 5.23 -19.75
CA MET A 182 -24.09 4.74 -20.12
C MET A 182 -25.16 5.82 -19.98
N LYS A 183 -25.15 6.59 -18.88
CA LYS A 183 -26.07 7.74 -18.68
C LYS A 183 -25.90 8.82 -19.73
N LYS A 184 -24.69 8.98 -20.27
CA LYS A 184 -24.37 9.93 -21.33
C LYS A 184 -24.52 9.34 -22.75
N GLN A 185 -25.01 8.08 -22.86
CA GLN A 185 -25.14 7.33 -24.12
C GLN A 185 -23.82 7.19 -24.90
N LYS A 186 -22.68 7.26 -24.18
CA LYS A 186 -21.34 7.02 -24.75
C LYS A 186 -21.02 5.52 -24.70
N TRP A 187 -21.72 4.76 -25.56
CA TRP A 187 -21.76 3.30 -25.48
C TRP A 187 -20.38 2.63 -25.61
N ILE A 188 -19.56 3.06 -26.56
CA ILE A 188 -18.20 2.48 -26.75
C ILE A 188 -17.32 2.70 -25.51
N ALA A 189 -17.35 3.91 -24.94
CA ALA A 189 -16.60 4.18 -23.71
C ALA A 189 -17.10 3.33 -22.53
N ALA A 190 -18.43 3.15 -22.42
CA ALA A 190 -19.01 2.26 -21.40
C ALA A 190 -18.57 0.81 -21.58
N ILE A 191 -18.64 0.27 -22.83
CA ILE A 191 -18.21 -1.09 -23.17
C ILE A 191 -16.76 -1.32 -22.76
N ASN A 192 -15.85 -0.38 -23.08
CA ASN A 192 -14.44 -0.52 -22.74
C ASN A 192 -14.21 -0.63 -21.23
N ARG A 193 -14.91 0.19 -20.42
CA ARG A 193 -14.85 0.14 -18.97
C ARG A 193 -15.41 -1.16 -18.39
N LEU A 194 -16.55 -1.61 -18.91
CA LEU A 194 -17.18 -2.87 -18.49
C LEU A 194 -16.31 -4.08 -18.86
N LYS A 195 -15.71 -4.09 -20.05
CA LYS A 195 -14.76 -5.13 -20.45
C LYS A 195 -13.52 -5.14 -19.54
N ASN A 196 -13.06 -3.97 -19.09
CA ASN A 196 -11.96 -3.89 -18.13
C ASN A 196 -12.30 -4.62 -16.83
N VAL A 197 -13.53 -4.45 -16.31
CA VAL A 197 -13.98 -5.19 -15.12
C VAL A 197 -13.98 -6.70 -15.36
N VAL A 198 -14.56 -7.16 -16.48
CA VAL A 198 -14.69 -8.59 -16.77
C VAL A 198 -13.34 -9.27 -17.02
N ASN A 199 -12.38 -8.56 -17.63
CA ASN A 199 -11.10 -9.16 -18.04
C ASN A 199 -10.00 -9.06 -16.98
N ASN A 200 -10.02 -7.99 -16.14
CA ASN A 200 -8.91 -7.70 -15.23
C ASN A 200 -9.30 -7.81 -13.75
N TYR A 201 -10.59 -7.97 -13.44
CA TYR A 201 -11.12 -8.04 -12.08
C TYR A 201 -12.16 -9.17 -11.96
N GLU A 202 -11.88 -10.33 -12.57
CA GLU A 202 -12.81 -11.45 -12.71
C GLU A 202 -13.21 -12.09 -11.38
N THR A 203 -12.40 -11.92 -10.32
CA THR A 203 -12.65 -12.46 -8.99
C THR A 203 -13.56 -11.57 -8.13
N THR A 204 -13.86 -10.34 -8.60
CA THR A 204 -14.62 -9.37 -7.83
C THR A 204 -16.12 -9.57 -7.92
N ILE A 205 -16.85 -9.10 -6.92
CA ILE A 205 -18.33 -9.12 -6.88
C ILE A 205 -18.98 -8.26 -7.97
N PHE A 206 -18.21 -7.43 -8.67
CA PHE A 206 -18.67 -6.47 -9.68
C PHE A 206 -18.78 -7.06 -11.09
N VAL A 207 -18.20 -8.25 -11.32
CA VAL A 207 -18.19 -8.92 -12.63
C VAL A 207 -19.59 -9.26 -13.12
N GLU A 208 -20.46 -9.73 -12.24
CA GLU A 208 -21.83 -10.07 -12.60
C GLU A 208 -22.62 -8.86 -13.12
N GLU A 209 -22.50 -7.72 -12.46
CA GLU A 209 -23.13 -6.49 -12.94
C GLU A 209 -22.48 -6.00 -14.25
N ALA A 210 -21.16 -6.08 -14.37
CA ALA A 210 -20.45 -5.68 -15.58
C ALA A 210 -20.90 -6.50 -16.80
N LEU A 211 -21.02 -7.83 -16.65
CA LEU A 211 -21.55 -8.71 -17.68
C LEU A 211 -22.99 -8.35 -18.07
N HIS A 212 -23.87 -8.13 -17.08
CA HIS A 212 -25.24 -7.68 -17.34
C HIS A 212 -25.28 -6.33 -18.09
N ARG A 213 -24.46 -5.36 -17.69
CA ARG A 213 -24.38 -4.07 -18.39
C ARG A 213 -23.83 -4.21 -19.82
N LEU A 214 -22.93 -5.14 -20.06
CA LEU A 214 -22.50 -5.46 -21.43
C LEU A 214 -23.65 -6.05 -22.26
N VAL A 215 -24.49 -6.89 -21.69
CA VAL A 215 -25.72 -7.37 -22.37
C VAL A 215 -26.62 -6.19 -22.76
N GLU A 216 -26.93 -5.31 -21.80
CA GLU A 216 -27.78 -4.15 -22.02
C GLU A 216 -27.25 -3.25 -23.14
N VAL A 217 -25.97 -2.86 -23.05
CA VAL A 217 -25.37 -1.92 -23.99
C VAL A 217 -25.28 -2.50 -25.40
N HIS A 218 -24.84 -3.76 -25.56
CA HIS A 218 -24.77 -4.39 -26.87
C HIS A 218 -26.15 -4.57 -27.49
N TYR A 219 -27.17 -4.89 -26.70
CA TYR A 219 -28.53 -4.98 -27.18
C TYR A 219 -29.07 -3.63 -27.66
N ILE A 220 -28.86 -2.55 -26.89
CA ILE A 220 -29.29 -1.17 -27.23
C ILE A 220 -28.65 -0.70 -28.55
N ILE A 221 -27.39 -1.04 -28.81
CA ILE A 221 -26.72 -0.62 -30.07
C ILE A 221 -26.95 -1.59 -31.24
N GLY A 222 -27.84 -2.58 -31.07
CA GLY A 222 -28.23 -3.52 -32.14
C GLY A 222 -27.27 -4.71 -32.32
N LEU A 223 -26.26 -4.88 -31.45
CA LEU A 223 -25.31 -6.00 -31.50
C LEU A 223 -25.81 -7.21 -30.68
N GLU A 224 -26.98 -7.74 -31.05
CA GLU A 224 -27.62 -8.83 -30.32
C GLU A 224 -26.76 -10.09 -30.18
N GLY A 225 -25.95 -10.42 -31.19
CA GLY A 225 -25.04 -11.55 -31.15
C GLY A 225 -24.04 -11.44 -30.00
N GLU A 226 -23.44 -10.29 -29.80
CA GLU A 226 -22.54 -9.99 -28.70
C GLU A 226 -23.28 -9.96 -27.37
N ALA A 227 -24.45 -9.36 -27.30
CA ALA A 227 -25.29 -9.36 -26.09
C ALA A 227 -25.58 -10.81 -25.63
N LYS A 228 -25.95 -11.70 -26.55
CA LYS A 228 -26.19 -13.13 -26.26
C LYS A 228 -24.94 -13.85 -25.75
N LYS A 229 -23.74 -13.51 -26.24
CA LYS A 229 -22.48 -14.09 -25.73
C LYS A 229 -22.29 -13.74 -24.24
N TYR A 230 -22.40 -12.47 -23.85
CA TYR A 230 -22.27 -12.05 -22.46
C TYR A 230 -23.35 -12.63 -21.57
N ALA A 231 -24.60 -12.73 -22.05
CA ALA A 231 -25.68 -13.38 -21.32
C ALA A 231 -25.43 -14.87 -21.08
N LYS A 232 -24.84 -15.58 -22.08
CA LYS A 232 -24.42 -16.98 -21.91
C LYS A 232 -23.31 -17.11 -20.86
N THR A 233 -22.30 -16.25 -20.90
CA THR A 233 -21.22 -16.24 -19.88
C THR A 233 -21.77 -16.02 -18.49
N LEU A 234 -22.69 -15.07 -18.34
CA LEU A 234 -23.37 -14.81 -17.06
C LEU A 234 -24.21 -16.01 -16.61
N GLY A 235 -24.95 -16.64 -17.54
CA GLY A 235 -25.76 -17.81 -17.25
C GLY A 235 -24.93 -19.07 -16.93
N TYR A 236 -23.77 -19.21 -17.52
CA TYR A 236 -22.88 -20.34 -17.25
C TYR A 236 -22.24 -20.25 -15.86
N ASN A 237 -21.70 -19.07 -15.54
CA ASN A 237 -20.91 -18.86 -14.31
C ASN A 237 -21.77 -18.45 -13.11
N TYR A 238 -22.89 -17.76 -13.31
CA TYR A 238 -23.64 -17.05 -12.25
C TYR A 238 -25.16 -17.26 -12.33
N LYS A 239 -25.62 -18.52 -12.51
CA LYS A 239 -27.06 -18.87 -12.70
C LYS A 239 -28.01 -18.35 -11.60
N SER A 240 -27.54 -18.29 -10.35
CA SER A 240 -28.33 -17.84 -9.21
C SER A 240 -28.41 -16.33 -9.06
N SER A 241 -27.61 -15.60 -9.84
CA SER A 241 -27.48 -14.15 -9.76
C SER A 241 -28.75 -13.42 -10.15
N LYS A 242 -29.03 -12.32 -9.44
CA LYS A 242 -30.09 -11.38 -9.87
C LYS A 242 -29.80 -10.80 -11.24
N TRP A 243 -28.51 -10.59 -11.58
CA TRP A 243 -28.07 -10.02 -12.86
C TRP A 243 -28.32 -10.97 -14.03
N TYR A 244 -28.25 -12.27 -13.80
CA TYR A 244 -28.67 -13.26 -14.80
C TYR A 244 -30.16 -13.12 -15.13
N LYS A 245 -31.01 -13.04 -14.12
CA LYS A 245 -32.46 -12.85 -14.31
C LYS A 245 -32.78 -11.56 -15.04
N GLU A 246 -32.11 -10.46 -14.70
CA GLU A 246 -32.30 -9.17 -15.38
C GLU A 246 -31.79 -9.24 -16.84
N SER A 247 -30.68 -9.93 -17.12
CA SER A 247 -30.17 -10.12 -18.49
C SER A 247 -31.15 -10.93 -19.36
N TYR A 248 -31.79 -11.94 -18.78
CA TYR A 248 -32.80 -12.73 -19.49
C TYR A 248 -34.02 -11.89 -19.91
N ARG A 249 -34.40 -10.91 -19.09
CA ARG A 249 -35.48 -9.98 -19.41
C ARG A 249 -35.17 -9.06 -20.59
N VAL A 250 -33.90 -8.72 -20.84
CA VAL A 250 -33.48 -7.90 -21.98
C VAL A 250 -33.94 -8.52 -23.33
N PHE A 251 -33.92 -9.85 -23.44
CA PHE A 251 -34.31 -10.56 -24.67
C PHE A 251 -35.78 -10.91 -24.74
N ASN A 252 -36.52 -10.95 -23.64
CA ASN A 252 -37.91 -11.46 -23.58
C ASN A 252 -38.97 -10.38 -23.45
N GLN A 253 -38.58 -9.12 -23.32
CA GLN A 253 -39.49 -7.98 -23.29
C GLN A 253 -39.01 -6.96 -24.30
N ASN A 254 -39.93 -6.16 -24.86
CA ASN A 254 -39.56 -4.91 -25.54
C ASN A 254 -38.82 -4.05 -24.52
N TYR A 255 -37.50 -4.17 -24.51
CA TYR A 255 -36.61 -3.52 -23.56
C TYR A 255 -36.66 -2.02 -23.83
N GLU A 256 -37.62 -1.36 -23.20
CA GLU A 256 -37.60 0.09 -23.14
C GLU A 256 -36.33 0.49 -22.43
N THR A 257 -35.47 1.21 -23.14
CA THR A 257 -34.26 1.85 -22.59
C THR A 257 -34.62 2.38 -21.21
N ILE A 258 -34.03 1.77 -20.17
CA ILE A 258 -34.22 2.19 -18.80
C ILE A 258 -33.85 3.66 -18.77
N ASN A 259 -34.83 4.52 -18.75
CA ASN A 259 -34.66 5.96 -18.59
C ASN A 259 -34.05 6.14 -17.18
N PHE A 260 -32.73 6.22 -17.10
CA PHE A 260 -32.00 6.45 -15.82
C PHE A 260 -32.51 7.72 -15.12
N THR A 261 -33.17 8.62 -15.85
CA THR A 261 -33.89 9.76 -15.32
C THR A 261 -35.17 9.41 -14.54
N LYS A 262 -35.91 8.33 -14.89
CA LYS A 262 -37.09 7.91 -14.13
C LYS A 262 -36.80 7.37 -12.74
N ARG A 263 -35.62 6.77 -12.49
CA ARG A 263 -35.20 6.34 -11.14
C ARG A 263 -34.92 7.51 -10.18
N LYS A 264 -34.50 8.66 -10.71
CA LYS A 264 -34.30 9.88 -9.91
C LYS A 264 -35.65 10.44 -9.40
N ASN A 265 -36.69 10.35 -10.21
CA ASN A 265 -38.04 10.79 -9.83
C ASN A 265 -38.71 9.84 -8.83
N LYS A 266 -38.45 8.51 -8.92
CA LYS A 266 -39.00 7.55 -7.95
C LYS A 266 -38.37 7.69 -6.57
N ARG A 267 -37.07 8.08 -6.48
CA ARG A 267 -36.44 8.41 -5.20
C ARG A 267 -36.88 9.75 -4.63
N LYS A 268 -37.15 10.77 -5.48
CA LYS A 268 -37.73 12.03 -5.02
C LYS A 268 -39.14 11.82 -4.45
N ASN A 269 -39.97 11.05 -5.13
CA ASN A 269 -41.32 10.74 -4.62
C ASN A 269 -41.29 9.91 -3.32
N LEU A 270 -40.27 9.09 -3.08
CA LEU A 270 -40.13 8.35 -1.83
C LEU A 270 -39.69 9.27 -0.69
N THR A 271 -38.75 10.18 -0.95
CA THR A 271 -38.29 11.18 0.03
C THR A 271 -39.37 12.21 0.36
N GLU A 272 -40.22 12.57 -0.60
CA GLU A 272 -41.37 13.44 -0.38
C GLU A 272 -42.48 12.71 0.42
N LYS A 273 -42.73 11.42 0.13
CA LYS A 273 -43.62 10.58 0.94
C LYS A 273 -43.14 10.37 2.37
N ILE A 274 -41.84 10.22 2.57
CA ILE A 274 -41.26 10.10 3.94
C ILE A 274 -41.39 11.45 4.67
N LYS A 275 -41.17 12.59 3.99
CA LYS A 275 -41.35 13.92 4.57
C LYS A 275 -42.80 14.26 4.90
N SER A 276 -43.77 13.63 4.25
CA SER A 276 -45.19 13.84 4.56
C SER A 276 -45.73 12.93 5.67
N LEU A 277 -44.91 12.04 6.23
CA LEU A 277 -45.24 11.17 7.35
C LEU A 277 -44.70 11.69 8.70
N PHE A 278 -43.97 12.80 8.68
CA PHE A 278 -43.47 13.55 9.82
C PHE A 278 -43.86 15.04 9.68
#